data_93f4931c2d243127a8c7bd17e08c8cd3
#
_entry.id   93f4931c2d243127a8c7bd17e08c8cd3
#
_cell.length_a   1.000
_cell.length_b   1.000
_cell.length_c   1.000
_cell.angle_alpha   90.00
_cell.angle_beta   90.00
_cell.angle_gamma   90.00
#
_symmetry.space_group_name_H-M   'P 1'
#
loop_
_entity.id
_entity.type
_entity.pdbx_description
1 polymer ?
#
loop_
_entity_poly.entity_id
_entity_poly.type
_entity_poly.pdbx_seq_one_letter_code
_entity_poly.pdbx_strand_id
1 'polypeptide(L)'
;MGMHNPAHPGEILKKLVIVPLGLSVTDAAQHLGVSRKTLSKVLNGRGAVTPEMALRLEMTFGKPDAGHWLRLQNAFDLWLARQHPRTIHVSPLTAHAV
;
A
#
# COMPACT_ATOMS: atom_id res chain seq x y z
N MET A 1 20.10 -8.70 7.51
CA MET A 1 19.62 -8.68 6.66
C MET A 1 19.32 -7.68 6.03
N GLY A 2 19.47 -7.47 5.30
CA GLY A 2 19.28 -6.39 4.64
C GLY A 2 17.95 -6.09 4.45
N MET A 3 17.63 -4.94 4.31
CA MET A 3 16.41 -4.63 4.09
C MET A 3 16.13 -4.81 2.76
N HIS A 4 15.14 -5.34 2.37
CA HIS A 4 14.88 -5.34 1.01
C HIS A 4 13.69 -4.51 0.70
N ASN A 5 13.61 -4.12 -0.53
CA ASN A 5 12.62 -3.19 -1.04
C ASN A 5 11.26 -3.87 -1.06
N PRO A 6 10.36 -3.53 -0.15
CA PRO A 6 9.03 -4.13 -0.17
C PRO A 6 8.24 -3.62 -1.37
N ALA A 7 7.41 -4.47 -1.92
CA ALA A 7 6.57 -4.06 -3.03
C ALA A 7 5.49 -3.12 -2.54
N HIS A 8 5.11 -2.16 -3.37
CA HIS A 8 3.95 -1.32 -3.09
C HIS A 8 2.71 -2.20 -3.14
N PRO A 9 1.76 -2.03 -2.20
CA PRO A 9 0.56 -2.88 -2.20
C PRO A 9 -0.23 -2.80 -3.51
N GLY A 10 -0.16 -1.69 -4.23
CA GLY A 10 -0.82 -1.59 -5.54
C GLY A 10 -0.27 -2.59 -6.55
N GLU A 11 1.02 -2.85 -6.49
CA GLU A 11 1.62 -3.83 -7.38
C GLU A 11 1.14 -5.24 -7.03
N ILE A 12 1.03 -5.52 -5.75
CA ILE A 12 0.52 -6.80 -5.29
C ILE A 12 -0.94 -6.97 -5.70
N LEU A 13 -1.73 -5.92 -5.52
CA LEU A 13 -3.13 -5.94 -5.94
C LEU A 13 -3.25 -6.24 -7.43
N LYS A 14 -2.44 -5.57 -8.24
CA LYS A 14 -2.49 -5.75 -9.68
C LYS A 14 -2.13 -7.19 -10.05
N LYS A 15 -1.00 -7.68 -9.55
CA LYS A 15 -0.45 -8.96 -10.00
C LYS A 15 -1.15 -10.16 -9.40
N LEU A 16 -1.60 -10.06 -8.15
CA LEU A 16 -2.14 -11.22 -7.46
C LEU A 16 -3.66 -11.25 -7.40
N VAL A 17 -4.32 -10.16 -7.72
CA VAL A 17 -5.78 -10.11 -7.63
C VAL A 17 -6.40 -9.74 -8.97
N ILE A 18 -6.07 -8.57 -9.48
CA ILE A 18 -6.76 -8.04 -10.66
C ILE A 18 -6.44 -8.85 -11.92
N VAL A 19 -5.16 -9.08 -12.19
CA VAL A 19 -4.75 -9.83 -13.37
C VAL A 19 -5.25 -11.28 -13.32
N PRO A 20 -5.06 -12.02 -12.22
CA PRO A 20 -5.56 -13.40 -12.17
C PRO A 20 -7.06 -13.52 -12.34
N LEU A 21 -7.82 -12.50 -11.91
CA LEU A 21 -9.27 -12.52 -12.07
C LEU A 21 -9.71 -12.06 -13.45
N GLY A 22 -8.79 -11.64 -14.29
CA GLY A 22 -9.14 -11.19 -15.63
C GLY A 22 -9.88 -9.87 -15.66
N LEU A 23 -9.75 -9.06 -14.61
CA LEU A 23 -10.46 -7.79 -14.55
C LEU A 23 -9.68 -6.70 -15.25
N SER A 24 -10.40 -5.81 -15.94
CA SER A 24 -9.78 -4.57 -16.39
C SER A 24 -9.73 -3.60 -15.21
N VAL A 25 -8.93 -2.56 -15.34
CA VAL A 25 -8.88 -1.52 -14.30
C VAL A 25 -10.25 -0.88 -14.12
N THR A 26 -10.95 -0.65 -15.23
CA THR A 26 -12.29 -0.06 -15.18
C THR A 26 -13.26 -0.96 -14.42
N ASP A 27 -13.24 -2.26 -14.70
CA ASP A 27 -14.13 -3.19 -14.00
C ASP A 27 -13.80 -3.27 -12.52
N ALA A 28 -12.51 -3.35 -12.20
CA ALA A 28 -12.11 -3.42 -10.80
C ALA A 28 -12.51 -2.15 -10.06
N ALA A 29 -12.35 -0.99 -10.68
CA ALA A 29 -12.75 0.27 -10.07
C ALA A 29 -14.25 0.31 -9.81
N GLN A 30 -15.05 -0.20 -10.74
CA GLN A 30 -16.50 -0.25 -10.55
C GLN A 30 -16.86 -1.12 -9.35
N HIS A 31 -16.25 -2.29 -9.23
CA HIS A 31 -16.51 -3.16 -8.10
C HIS A 31 -16.10 -2.52 -6.78
N LEU A 32 -15.00 -1.77 -6.79
CA LEU A 32 -14.51 -1.12 -5.59
C LEU A 32 -15.26 0.18 -5.25
N GLY A 33 -16.05 0.67 -6.19
CA GLY A 33 -16.80 1.91 -5.97
C GLY A 33 -15.91 3.15 -6.00
N VAL A 34 -14.83 3.12 -6.77
CA VAL A 34 -13.92 4.26 -6.91
C VAL A 34 -13.76 4.60 -8.38
N SER A 35 -13.21 5.77 -8.66
CA SER A 35 -12.96 6.12 -10.04
C SER A 35 -11.78 5.32 -10.59
N ARG A 36 -11.79 5.13 -11.90
CA ARG A 36 -10.68 4.45 -12.56
C ARG A 36 -9.36 5.16 -12.28
N LYS A 37 -9.40 6.49 -12.26
CA LYS A 37 -8.21 7.29 -12.00
C LYS A 37 -7.66 7.03 -10.60
N THR A 38 -8.54 6.95 -9.61
CA THR A 38 -8.13 6.66 -8.24
C THR A 38 -7.46 5.30 -8.15
N LEU A 39 -8.10 4.28 -8.73
CA LEU A 39 -7.52 2.95 -8.69
C LEU A 39 -6.20 2.89 -9.45
N SER A 40 -6.14 3.54 -10.60
CA SER A 40 -4.92 3.55 -11.41
C SER A 40 -3.74 4.12 -10.64
N LYS A 41 -3.96 5.17 -9.86
CA LYS A 41 -2.88 5.74 -9.04
C LYS A 41 -2.36 4.73 -8.03
N VAL A 42 -3.27 3.98 -7.39
CA VAL A 42 -2.86 2.96 -6.43
C VAL A 42 -2.06 1.87 -7.12
N LEU A 43 -2.55 1.40 -8.26
CA LEU A 43 -1.89 0.31 -8.99
C LEU A 43 -0.51 0.69 -9.49
N ASN A 44 -0.31 1.97 -9.77
CA ASN A 44 0.98 2.46 -10.25
C ASN A 44 1.91 2.95 -9.14
N GLY A 45 1.52 2.74 -7.89
CA GLY A 45 2.36 3.11 -6.76
C GLY A 45 2.38 4.59 -6.45
N ARG A 46 1.46 5.37 -7.06
CA ARG A 46 1.40 6.80 -6.83
C ARG A 46 0.35 7.21 -5.84
N GLY A 47 -0.51 6.29 -5.44
CA GLY A 47 -1.51 6.52 -4.43
C GLY A 47 -1.39 5.46 -3.35
N ALA A 48 -1.64 5.83 -2.12
CA ALA A 48 -1.53 4.90 -1.01
C ALA A 48 -2.83 4.12 -0.84
N VAL A 49 -2.71 2.92 -0.30
CA VAL A 49 -3.88 2.19 0.17
C VAL A 49 -4.21 2.75 1.55
N THR A 50 -5.25 3.58 1.58
CA THR A 50 -5.75 4.17 2.82
C THR A 50 -6.62 3.16 3.56
N PRO A 51 -6.97 3.43 4.83
CA PRO A 51 -7.91 2.54 5.54
C PRO A 51 -9.22 2.34 4.78
N GLU A 52 -9.76 3.38 4.18
CA GLU A 52 -10.99 3.22 3.41
C GLU A 52 -10.77 2.34 2.20
N MET A 53 -9.68 2.54 1.47
CA MET A 53 -9.39 1.70 0.31
C MET A 53 -9.17 0.25 0.76
N ALA A 54 -8.50 0.05 1.89
CA ALA A 54 -8.26 -1.30 2.39
C ALA A 54 -9.58 -2.01 2.72
N LEU A 55 -10.54 -1.28 3.27
CA LEU A 55 -11.85 -1.85 3.54
C LEU A 55 -12.60 -2.17 2.23
N ARG A 56 -12.50 -1.31 1.24
CA ARG A 56 -13.10 -1.59 -0.06
C ARG A 56 -12.52 -2.84 -0.68
N LEU A 57 -11.20 -3.01 -0.57
CA LEU A 57 -10.54 -4.20 -1.11
C LEU A 57 -10.99 -5.47 -0.38
N GLU A 58 -11.08 -5.39 0.95
CA GLU A 58 -11.56 -6.53 1.71
C GLU A 58 -13.00 -6.88 1.35
N MET A 59 -13.86 -5.88 1.28
CA MET A 59 -15.26 -6.11 1.00
C MET A 59 -15.50 -6.61 -0.42
N THR A 60 -14.66 -6.21 -1.36
CA THR A 60 -14.83 -6.61 -2.75
C THR A 60 -14.24 -7.98 -3.01
N PHE A 61 -13.05 -8.23 -2.52
CA PHE A 61 -12.31 -9.45 -2.87
C PHE A 61 -12.25 -10.47 -1.74
N GLY A 62 -12.58 -10.08 -0.53
CA GLY A 62 -12.58 -10.97 0.61
C GLY A 62 -11.23 -11.17 1.27
N LYS A 63 -10.22 -11.43 0.49
CA LYS A 63 -8.87 -11.68 0.98
C LYS A 63 -7.88 -10.92 0.12
N PRO A 64 -6.79 -10.47 0.69
CA PRO A 64 -6.52 -10.41 2.11
C PRO A 64 -7.37 -9.36 2.80
N ASP A 65 -7.40 -9.38 4.13
CA ASP A 65 -8.23 -8.43 4.88
C ASP A 65 -7.60 -7.03 4.88
N ALA A 66 -8.36 -6.06 5.38
CA ALA A 66 -7.92 -4.67 5.38
C ALA A 66 -6.62 -4.47 6.17
N GLY A 67 -6.48 -5.16 7.30
CA GLY A 67 -5.26 -5.04 8.09
C GLY A 67 -4.02 -5.47 7.33
N HIS A 68 -4.15 -6.51 6.53
CA HIS A 68 -3.04 -6.99 5.73
C HIS A 68 -2.63 -5.94 4.69
N TRP A 69 -3.61 -5.35 4.01
CA TRP A 69 -3.33 -4.31 3.03
C TRP A 69 -2.60 -3.12 3.66
N LEU A 70 -3.04 -2.74 4.87
CA LEU A 70 -2.42 -1.61 5.56
C LEU A 70 -1.01 -1.95 6.05
N ARG A 71 -0.77 -3.20 6.44
CA ARG A 71 0.59 -3.60 6.80
C ARG A 71 1.54 -3.53 5.61
N LEU A 72 1.06 -3.91 4.42
CA LEU A 72 1.88 -3.80 3.22
C LEU A 72 2.18 -2.34 2.90
N GLN A 73 1.18 -1.47 3.01
CA GLN A 73 1.39 -0.05 2.76
C GLN A 73 2.35 0.54 3.78
N ASN A 74 2.19 0.18 5.04
CA ASN A 74 3.05 0.70 6.09
C ASN A 74 4.50 0.26 5.91
N ALA A 75 4.72 -0.99 5.53
CA ALA A 75 6.07 -1.49 5.28
C ALA A 75 6.73 -0.71 4.15
N PHE A 76 5.99 -0.47 3.09
CA PHE A 76 6.51 0.29 1.96
C PHE A 76 6.83 1.72 2.36
N ASP A 77 5.89 2.37 3.05
CA ASP A 77 6.07 3.76 3.45
C ASP A 77 7.27 3.93 4.38
N LEU A 78 7.41 3.01 5.31
CA LEU A 78 8.52 3.09 6.26
C LEU A 78 9.85 2.84 5.55
N TRP A 79 9.89 1.87 4.64
CA TRP A 79 11.10 1.65 3.87
C TRP A 79 11.47 2.90 3.09
N LEU A 80 10.48 3.52 2.44
CA LEU A 80 10.72 4.72 1.65
C LEU A 80 11.23 5.87 2.53
N ALA A 81 10.62 6.07 3.70
CA ALA A 81 11.04 7.11 4.62
C ALA A 81 12.48 6.90 5.07
N ARG A 82 12.89 5.66 5.25
CA ARG A 82 14.26 5.36 5.66
C ARG A 82 15.28 5.58 4.56
N GLN A 83 14.84 5.71 3.32
CA GLN A 83 15.73 6.04 2.22
C GLN A 83 16.11 7.52 2.22
N HIS A 84 15.39 8.36 2.98
CA HIS A 84 15.64 9.78 3.01
C HIS A 84 15.78 10.31 4.45
N PRO A 85 16.69 9.73 5.25
CA PRO A 85 16.79 10.12 6.65
C PRO A 85 17.24 11.56 6.86
N ARG A 86 17.87 12.16 5.85
CA ARG A 86 18.34 13.53 6.00
C ARG A 86 17.24 14.53 6.15
N THR A 87 16.04 14.19 5.75
CA THR A 87 14.93 15.12 5.88
C THR A 87 14.36 15.16 7.29
N ILE A 88 14.83 14.27 8.15
CA ILE A 88 14.32 14.18 9.50
C ILE A 88 15.35 14.72 10.45
N HIS A 89 15.03 15.83 11.07
CA HIS A 89 15.97 16.50 11.98
C HIS A 89 15.45 16.36 13.41
N VAL A 90 16.04 15.46 14.15
CA VAL A 90 15.67 15.26 15.54
C VAL A 90 16.93 15.25 16.39
N SER A 91 16.75 15.51 17.65
CA SER A 91 17.85 15.46 18.61
C SER A 91 17.51 14.34 19.59
N PRO A 92 18.19 13.20 19.51
CA PRO A 92 17.84 12.08 20.37
C PRO A 92 18.11 12.39 21.82
N LEU A 93 17.24 11.89 22.69
CA LEU A 93 17.54 11.91 24.10
C LEU A 93 18.45 10.74 24.34
N THR A 94 19.65 11.04 24.88
CA THR A 94 20.46 10.00 25.03
C THR A 94 20.34 9.43 26.30
N ALA A 95 20.47 9.34 26.89
CA ALA A 95 20.39 8.96 28.01
C ALA A 95 19.69 7.99 28.41
N HIS A 96 19.35 7.70 28.49
CA HIS A 96 18.74 6.97 28.85
C HIS A 96 18.30 6.18 28.60
N ALA A 97 18.46 5.94 28.34
CA ALA A 97 18.17 5.33 27.99
C ALA A 97 17.52 4.52 28.62
N VAL A 98 17.08 4.24 28.64
CA VAL A 98 16.44 3.55 29.19
C VAL A 98 16.43 2.58 29.30
#